data_1efa99c3605738ae372da7207a8e2121
#
_entry.id   1efa99c3605738ae372da7207a8e2121
#
_cell.length_a   1.000
_cell.length_b   1.000
_cell.length_c   1.000
_cell.angle_alpha   90.00
_cell.angle_beta   90.00
_cell.angle_gamma   90.00
#
_symmetry.space_group_name_H-M   'P 1'
#
loop_
_entity.id
_entity.type
_entity.pdbx_description
1 polymer ?
#
loop_
_entity_poly.entity_id
_entity_poly.type
_entity_poly.pdbx_seq_one_letter_code
_entity_poly.pdbx_strand_id
1 'polypeptide(L)'
;MKGAIFDLDGVIVDTAKYHYLAWHELAEELGFEFKESDNERLKGVSRMRSLEILLEVGGITASEEEKQKMAQSKNERYVKMLDTLSKSELLEGAEQYLKKLRNEGVLIALGSASKNAPLILDKLGISELFDVIVDGNSVSRAKPDPEVFLKGVELLGLNPTD
;
A
#
# COMPACT_ATOMS: atom_id res chain seq x y z
N MET A 1 -8.44 -23.32 9.19
CA MET A 1 -8.36 -21.91 8.74
C MET A 1 -9.37 -21.73 7.62
N LYS A 2 -10.33 -20.83 7.79
CA LYS A 2 -11.39 -20.58 6.79
C LYS A 2 -11.07 -19.34 5.94
N GLY A 3 -10.29 -18.42 6.47
CA GLY A 3 -9.87 -17.22 5.76
C GLY A 3 -8.43 -16.83 6.05
N ALA A 4 -7.83 -16.04 5.15
CA ALA A 4 -6.51 -15.45 5.29
C ALA A 4 -6.53 -14.00 4.83
N ILE A 5 -5.84 -13.11 5.54
CA ILE A 5 -5.71 -11.71 5.16
C ILE A 5 -4.23 -11.41 4.93
N PHE A 6 -3.94 -10.85 3.76
CA PHE A 6 -2.58 -10.49 3.35
C PHE A 6 -2.40 -8.98 3.34
N ASP A 7 -1.24 -8.52 3.73
CA ASP A 7 -0.79 -7.16 3.38
C ASP A 7 -0.30 -7.16 1.93
N LEU A 8 -0.14 -5.99 1.34
CA LEU A 8 0.34 -5.81 -0.03
C LEU A 8 1.85 -5.61 -0.06
N ASP A 9 2.31 -4.49 0.51
CA ASP A 9 3.68 -4.03 0.40
C ASP A 9 4.62 -4.84 1.29
N GLY A 10 5.65 -5.46 0.69
CA GLY A 10 6.59 -6.33 1.40
C GLY A 10 6.05 -7.73 1.69
N VAL A 11 4.83 -8.09 1.24
CA VAL A 11 4.20 -9.41 1.40
C VAL A 11 3.83 -10.03 0.05
N ILE A 12 3.12 -9.29 -0.78
CA ILE A 12 2.74 -9.73 -2.14
C ILE A 12 3.70 -9.17 -3.18
N VAL A 13 4.08 -7.93 -3.03
CA VAL A 13 4.93 -7.17 -3.95
C VAL A 13 5.80 -6.21 -3.16
N ASP A 14 6.98 -5.86 -3.68
CA ASP A 14 7.79 -4.78 -3.13
C ASP A 14 7.63 -3.51 -3.98
N THR A 15 6.77 -2.59 -3.54
CA THR A 15 6.59 -1.28 -4.16
C THR A 15 7.36 -0.16 -3.44
N ALA A 16 8.16 -0.48 -2.42
CA ALA A 16 8.91 0.50 -1.63
C ALA A 16 9.82 1.37 -2.51
N LYS A 17 10.44 0.78 -3.54
CA LYS A 17 11.28 1.50 -4.51
C LYS A 17 10.51 2.60 -5.24
N TYR A 18 9.27 2.34 -5.67
CA TYR A 18 8.42 3.31 -6.38
C TYR A 18 7.94 4.42 -5.43
N HIS A 19 7.59 4.07 -4.20
CA HIS A 19 7.25 5.04 -3.16
C HIS A 19 8.44 5.95 -2.86
N TYR A 20 9.63 5.37 -2.69
CA TYR A 20 10.86 6.14 -2.46
C TYR A 20 11.13 7.12 -3.59
N LEU A 21 11.15 6.65 -4.84
CA LEU A 21 11.42 7.50 -6.00
C LEU A 21 10.42 8.67 -6.09
N ALA A 22 9.13 8.41 -5.92
CA ALA A 22 8.12 9.45 -6.00
C ALA A 22 8.20 10.48 -4.85
N TRP A 23 8.60 10.08 -3.64
CA TRP A 23 8.87 10.99 -2.53
C TRP A 23 10.18 11.74 -2.71
N HIS A 24 11.21 11.07 -3.23
CA HIS A 24 12.51 11.68 -3.53
C HIS A 24 12.39 12.81 -4.56
N GLU A 25 11.68 12.56 -5.67
CA GLU A 25 11.41 13.61 -6.67
C GLU A 25 10.66 14.82 -6.08
N LEU A 26 9.69 14.58 -5.20
CA LEU A 26 9.01 15.68 -4.51
C LEU A 26 9.96 16.46 -3.60
N ALA A 27 10.83 15.78 -2.85
CA ALA A 27 11.82 16.42 -1.99
C ALA A 27 12.83 17.27 -2.78
N GLU A 28 13.30 16.77 -3.95
CA GLU A 28 14.17 17.53 -4.85
C GLU A 28 13.51 18.84 -5.34
N GLU A 29 12.21 18.77 -5.72
CA GLU A 29 11.45 19.97 -6.09
C GLU A 29 11.30 20.97 -4.94
N LEU A 30 11.20 20.47 -3.71
CA LEU A 30 11.14 21.29 -2.51
C LEU A 30 12.52 21.76 -2.04
N GLY A 31 13.61 21.32 -2.68
CA GLY A 31 14.98 21.78 -2.47
C GLY A 31 15.75 21.12 -1.34
N PHE A 32 15.39 19.89 -0.97
CA PHE A 32 16.14 19.13 0.05
C PHE A 32 16.37 17.66 -0.34
N GLU A 33 17.35 17.03 0.30
CA GLU A 33 17.68 15.63 0.09
C GLU A 33 16.78 14.74 0.98
N PHE A 34 16.13 13.74 0.35
CA PHE A 34 15.38 12.67 1.02
C PHE A 34 16.05 11.33 0.74
N LYS A 35 16.54 10.65 1.78
CA LYS A 35 17.33 9.44 1.68
C LYS A 35 16.48 8.18 1.79
N GLU A 36 16.99 7.05 1.30
CA GLU A 36 16.35 5.74 1.49
C GLU A 36 16.11 5.42 2.98
N SER A 37 17.03 5.81 3.86
CA SER A 37 16.87 5.66 5.31
C SER A 37 15.65 6.41 5.86
N ASP A 38 15.31 7.56 5.26
CA ASP A 38 14.14 8.34 5.66
C ASP A 38 12.84 7.64 5.20
N ASN A 39 12.89 6.95 4.04
CA ASN A 39 11.77 6.19 3.50
C ASN A 39 11.33 5.02 4.40
N GLU A 40 12.23 4.47 5.21
CA GLU A 40 11.87 3.43 6.19
C GLU A 40 10.78 3.92 7.18
N ARG A 41 10.77 5.22 7.50
CA ARG A 41 9.78 5.86 8.38
C ARG A 41 8.39 5.95 7.75
N LEU A 42 8.30 5.79 6.42
CA LEU A 42 7.06 5.90 5.65
C LEU A 42 6.35 4.55 5.44
N LYS A 43 6.99 3.44 5.78
CA LYS A 43 6.42 2.11 5.60
C LYS A 43 5.17 1.91 6.46
N GLY A 44 4.09 1.48 5.84
CA GLY A 44 2.83 1.15 6.53
C GLY A 44 2.01 2.33 7.03
N VAL A 45 2.44 3.58 6.79
CA VAL A 45 1.68 4.77 7.19
C VAL A 45 0.85 5.34 6.03
N SER A 46 -0.14 6.18 6.36
CA SER A 46 -1.00 6.81 5.35
C SER A 46 -0.21 7.80 4.48
N ARG A 47 -0.72 8.09 3.27
CA ARG A 47 -0.11 9.07 2.35
C ARG A 47 0.10 10.44 3.01
N MET A 48 -0.90 10.95 3.72
CA MET A 48 -0.80 12.27 4.36
C MET A 48 0.24 12.27 5.48
N ARG A 49 0.29 11.20 6.29
CA ARG A 49 1.31 11.07 7.33
C ARG A 49 2.72 10.92 6.73
N SER A 50 2.86 10.21 5.61
CA SER A 50 4.12 10.13 4.87
C SER A 50 4.60 11.51 4.40
N LEU A 51 3.68 12.33 3.86
CA LEU A 51 4.01 13.70 3.47
C LEU A 51 4.45 14.57 4.67
N GLU A 52 3.76 14.46 5.80
CA GLU A 52 4.15 15.20 7.01
C GLU A 52 5.58 14.83 7.44
N ILE A 53 5.93 13.54 7.45
CA ILE A 53 7.28 13.07 7.77
C ILE A 53 8.30 13.63 6.76
N LEU A 54 7.97 13.63 5.46
CA LEU A 54 8.81 14.21 4.43
C LEU A 54 9.09 15.70 4.69
N LEU A 55 8.05 16.46 4.99
CA LEU A 55 8.15 17.89 5.30
C LEU A 55 8.93 18.15 6.60
N GLU A 56 8.77 17.30 7.61
CA GLU A 56 9.59 17.31 8.84
C GLU A 56 11.07 17.16 8.51
N VAL A 57 11.45 16.20 7.64
CA VAL A 57 12.85 15.99 7.19
C VAL A 57 13.39 17.22 6.48
N GLY A 58 12.60 17.85 5.61
CA GLY A 58 12.98 19.07 4.89
C GLY A 58 12.91 20.35 5.71
N GLY A 59 12.38 20.31 6.92
CA GLY A 59 12.14 21.52 7.74
C GLY A 59 11.13 22.50 7.11
N ILE A 60 10.18 21.97 6.34
CA ILE A 60 9.22 22.75 5.55
C ILE A 60 7.86 22.80 6.27
N THR A 61 7.29 24.00 6.35
CA THR A 61 5.91 24.22 6.79
C THR A 61 5.03 24.48 5.58
N ALA A 62 3.89 23.80 5.50
CA ALA A 62 2.92 23.96 4.42
C ALA A 62 1.49 24.01 4.98
N SER A 63 0.63 24.75 4.32
CA SER A 63 -0.82 24.78 4.60
C SER A 63 -1.46 23.44 4.21
N GLU A 64 -2.65 23.16 4.72
CA GLU A 64 -3.38 21.93 4.36
C GLU A 64 -3.67 21.86 2.86
N GLU A 65 -3.95 22.99 2.20
CA GLU A 65 -4.16 23.04 0.75
C GLU A 65 -2.89 22.65 -0.03
N GLU A 66 -1.73 23.19 0.38
CA GLU A 66 -0.44 22.84 -0.21
C GLU A 66 -0.09 21.37 0.00
N LYS A 67 -0.31 20.86 1.20
CA LYS A 67 -0.14 19.41 1.52
C LYS A 67 -0.99 18.52 0.61
N GLN A 68 -2.25 18.87 0.39
CA GLN A 68 -3.13 18.11 -0.51
C GLN A 68 -2.59 18.10 -1.95
N LYS A 69 -2.14 19.24 -2.46
CA LYS A 69 -1.54 19.36 -3.80
C LYS A 69 -0.25 18.52 -3.90
N MET A 70 0.63 18.60 -2.90
CA MET A 70 1.87 17.82 -2.86
C MET A 70 1.60 16.31 -2.82
N ALA A 71 0.66 15.89 -1.97
CA ALA A 71 0.27 14.48 -1.86
C ALA A 71 -0.34 13.93 -3.16
N GLN A 72 -1.13 14.75 -3.85
CA GLN A 72 -1.69 14.41 -5.15
C GLN A 72 -0.60 14.31 -6.22
N SER A 73 0.27 15.31 -6.35
CA SER A 73 1.38 15.33 -7.31
C SER A 73 2.28 14.10 -7.13
N LYS A 74 2.68 13.80 -5.88
CA LYS A 74 3.44 12.58 -5.57
C LYS A 74 2.69 11.31 -6.00
N ASN A 75 1.38 11.25 -5.77
CA ASN A 75 0.61 10.06 -6.15
C ASN A 75 0.53 9.89 -7.67
N GLU A 76 0.39 10.96 -8.42
CA GLU A 76 0.36 10.91 -9.89
C GLU A 76 1.69 10.36 -10.44
N ARG A 77 2.82 10.77 -9.89
CA ARG A 77 4.15 10.22 -10.23
C ARG A 77 4.24 8.74 -9.89
N TYR A 78 3.84 8.39 -8.67
CA TYR A 78 3.83 7.00 -8.24
C TYR A 78 2.98 6.11 -9.15
N VAL A 79 1.76 6.52 -9.48
CA VAL A 79 0.88 5.78 -10.39
C VAL A 79 1.51 5.62 -11.78
N LYS A 80 2.16 6.67 -12.30
CA LYS A 80 2.88 6.62 -13.57
C LYS A 80 4.06 5.64 -13.52
N MET A 81 4.78 5.58 -12.41
CA MET A 81 5.86 4.59 -12.23
C MET A 81 5.32 3.16 -12.21
N LEU A 82 4.10 2.95 -11.71
CA LEU A 82 3.44 1.63 -11.73
C LEU A 82 3.08 1.16 -13.14
N ASP A 83 3.18 1.99 -14.18
CA ASP A 83 2.93 1.55 -15.56
C ASP A 83 3.93 0.49 -16.04
N THR A 84 5.09 0.41 -15.41
CA THR A 84 6.10 -0.63 -15.65
C THR A 84 5.93 -1.86 -14.75
N LEU A 85 5.01 -1.81 -13.77
CA LEU A 85 4.79 -2.91 -12.84
C LEU A 85 4.21 -4.12 -13.58
N SER A 86 4.79 -5.28 -13.34
CA SER A 86 4.37 -6.52 -13.96
C SER A 86 4.43 -7.68 -12.98
N LYS A 87 3.91 -8.81 -13.39
CA LYS A 87 3.88 -10.05 -12.60
C LYS A 87 5.26 -10.51 -12.10
N SER A 88 6.33 -10.13 -12.80
CA SER A 88 7.70 -10.43 -12.37
C SER A 88 8.13 -9.73 -11.08
N GLU A 89 7.38 -8.74 -10.62
CA GLU A 89 7.62 -8.00 -9.38
C GLU A 89 6.95 -8.65 -8.15
N LEU A 90 6.18 -9.72 -8.35
CA LEU A 90 5.63 -10.50 -7.24
C LEU A 90 6.76 -11.08 -6.41
N LEU A 91 6.62 -11.02 -5.10
CA LEU A 91 7.55 -11.67 -4.19
C LEU A 91 7.51 -13.19 -4.38
N GLU A 92 8.66 -13.82 -4.25
CA GLU A 92 8.82 -15.26 -4.45
C GLU A 92 7.85 -16.05 -3.55
N GLY A 93 7.11 -16.97 -4.16
CA GLY A 93 6.13 -17.81 -3.47
C GLY A 93 4.76 -17.16 -3.25
N ALA A 94 4.60 -15.85 -3.38
CA ALA A 94 3.34 -15.15 -3.08
C ALA A 94 2.16 -15.70 -3.92
N GLU A 95 2.31 -15.73 -5.24
CA GLU A 95 1.24 -16.22 -6.12
C GLU A 95 0.93 -17.70 -5.90
N GLN A 96 1.99 -18.52 -5.75
CA GLN A 96 1.82 -19.96 -5.51
C GLN A 96 1.07 -20.22 -4.21
N TYR A 97 1.36 -19.45 -3.16
CA TYR A 97 0.69 -19.60 -1.88
C TYR A 97 -0.77 -19.16 -1.94
N LEU A 98 -1.08 -18.03 -2.59
CA LEU A 98 -2.46 -17.60 -2.81
C LEU A 98 -3.27 -18.65 -3.57
N LYS A 99 -2.73 -19.20 -4.67
CA LYS A 99 -3.37 -20.27 -5.46
C LYS A 99 -3.58 -21.53 -4.64
N LYS A 100 -2.62 -21.92 -3.80
CA LYS A 100 -2.75 -23.06 -2.90
C LYS A 100 -3.93 -22.87 -1.94
N LEU A 101 -4.01 -21.72 -1.28
CA LEU A 101 -5.10 -21.42 -0.35
C LEU A 101 -6.47 -21.46 -1.04
N ARG A 102 -6.60 -20.89 -2.22
CA ARG A 102 -7.85 -20.98 -3.01
C ARG A 102 -8.23 -22.42 -3.34
N ASN A 103 -7.28 -23.26 -3.73
CA ASN A 103 -7.52 -24.67 -4.01
C ASN A 103 -7.96 -25.44 -2.76
N GLU A 104 -7.55 -24.98 -1.58
CA GLU A 104 -7.98 -25.54 -0.29
C GLU A 104 -9.31 -24.95 0.21
N GLY A 105 -9.95 -24.07 -0.57
CA GLY A 105 -11.23 -23.44 -0.23
C GLY A 105 -11.12 -22.36 0.84
N VAL A 106 -9.93 -21.80 1.07
CA VAL A 106 -9.70 -20.71 2.01
C VAL A 106 -10.07 -19.38 1.33
N LEU A 107 -10.90 -18.58 1.99
CA LEU A 107 -11.24 -17.22 1.54
C LEU A 107 -10.05 -16.27 1.76
N ILE A 108 -9.80 -15.39 0.79
CA ILE A 108 -8.61 -14.53 0.82
C ILE A 108 -9.02 -13.05 0.74
N ALA A 109 -8.55 -12.26 1.71
CA ALA A 109 -8.66 -10.81 1.67
C ALA A 109 -7.29 -10.14 1.55
N LEU A 110 -7.25 -8.99 0.90
CA LEU A 110 -6.17 -8.03 1.03
C LEU A 110 -6.52 -6.99 2.09
N GLY A 111 -5.57 -6.63 2.95
CA GLY A 111 -5.68 -5.56 3.94
C GLY A 111 -4.50 -4.58 3.81
N SER A 112 -4.64 -3.55 2.99
CA SER A 112 -3.57 -2.58 2.68
C SER A 112 -3.91 -1.15 3.07
N ALA A 113 -2.90 -0.39 3.52
CA ALA A 113 -3.02 1.06 3.71
C ALA A 113 -2.97 1.85 2.38
N SER A 114 -2.54 1.21 1.30
CA SER A 114 -2.42 1.85 -0.01
C SER A 114 -3.79 2.09 -0.65
N LYS A 115 -4.05 3.33 -1.07
CA LYS A 115 -5.24 3.68 -1.88
C LYS A 115 -5.14 3.16 -3.32
N ASN A 116 -3.96 2.74 -3.76
CA ASN A 116 -3.70 2.20 -5.09
C ASN A 116 -3.67 0.66 -5.12
N ALA A 117 -4.04 -0.01 -4.03
CA ALA A 117 -3.97 -1.47 -3.92
C ALA A 117 -4.75 -2.19 -5.05
N PRO A 118 -5.98 -1.79 -5.42
CA PRO A 118 -6.68 -2.43 -6.53
C PRO A 118 -5.92 -2.32 -7.86
N LEU A 119 -5.38 -1.14 -8.17
CA LEU A 119 -4.57 -0.91 -9.37
C LEU A 119 -3.32 -1.77 -9.41
N ILE A 120 -2.64 -1.91 -8.28
CA ILE A 120 -1.43 -2.73 -8.16
C ILE A 120 -1.76 -4.20 -8.42
N LEU A 121 -2.81 -4.74 -7.80
CA LEU A 121 -3.24 -6.12 -8.01
C LEU A 121 -3.63 -6.39 -9.46
N ASP A 122 -4.31 -5.44 -10.11
CA ASP A 122 -4.68 -5.54 -11.53
C ASP A 122 -3.44 -5.60 -12.42
N LYS A 123 -2.48 -4.69 -12.23
CA LYS A 123 -1.21 -4.68 -12.98
C LYS A 123 -0.36 -5.94 -12.74
N LEU A 124 -0.43 -6.54 -11.57
CA LEU A 124 0.21 -7.81 -11.25
C LEU A 124 -0.56 -9.03 -11.81
N GLY A 125 -1.80 -8.85 -12.28
CA GLY A 125 -2.65 -9.91 -12.82
C GLY A 125 -3.04 -10.96 -11.78
N ILE A 126 -3.31 -10.53 -10.55
CA ILE A 126 -3.68 -11.41 -9.42
C ILE A 126 -4.93 -10.96 -8.66
N SER A 127 -5.66 -9.96 -9.17
CA SER A 127 -6.87 -9.45 -8.51
C SER A 127 -7.89 -10.55 -8.23
N GLU A 128 -8.04 -11.50 -9.14
CA GLU A 128 -8.97 -12.64 -9.05
C GLU A 128 -8.61 -13.66 -7.95
N LEU A 129 -7.41 -13.57 -7.38
CA LEU A 129 -7.00 -14.42 -6.28
C LEU A 129 -7.56 -13.95 -4.92
N PHE A 130 -8.09 -12.74 -4.86
CA PHE A 130 -8.67 -12.16 -3.65
C PHE A 130 -10.20 -12.12 -3.73
N ASP A 131 -10.87 -12.60 -2.69
CA ASP A 131 -12.32 -12.53 -2.55
C ASP A 131 -12.76 -11.13 -2.08
N VAL A 132 -11.88 -10.44 -1.32
CA VAL A 132 -12.11 -9.11 -0.76
C VAL A 132 -10.82 -8.28 -0.84
N ILE A 133 -10.96 -7.00 -1.17
CA ILE A 133 -9.88 -6.02 -1.12
C ILE A 133 -10.30 -4.89 -0.18
N VAL A 134 -9.56 -4.72 0.93
CA VAL A 134 -9.67 -3.57 1.84
C VAL A 134 -8.45 -2.70 1.64
N ASP A 135 -8.65 -1.53 1.07
CA ASP A 135 -7.61 -0.57 0.74
C ASP A 135 -7.64 0.69 1.63
N GLY A 136 -6.73 1.63 1.39
CA GLY A 136 -6.67 2.88 2.12
C GLY A 136 -7.86 3.84 1.90
N ASN A 137 -8.78 3.55 0.97
CA ASN A 137 -10.05 4.28 0.82
C ASN A 137 -11.17 3.65 1.65
N SER A 138 -10.99 2.40 2.06
CA SER A 138 -11.99 1.60 2.73
C SER A 138 -12.01 1.78 4.25
N VAL A 139 -10.97 2.38 4.83
CA VAL A 139 -10.78 2.51 6.29
C VAL A 139 -10.54 3.95 6.70
N SER A 140 -10.90 4.28 7.93
CA SER A 140 -10.72 5.60 8.52
C SER A 140 -9.42 5.71 9.35
N ARG A 141 -8.93 4.60 9.87
CA ARG A 141 -7.74 4.52 10.72
C ARG A 141 -6.68 3.63 10.07
N ALA A 142 -5.45 4.16 10.07
CA ALA A 142 -4.31 3.45 9.52
C ALA A 142 -3.73 2.44 10.53
N LYS A 143 -3.00 1.45 10.03
CA LYS A 143 -2.18 0.56 10.86
C LYS A 143 -1.27 1.40 11.80
N PRO A 144 -1.10 1.01 13.06
CA PRO A 144 -1.37 -0.28 13.69
C PRO A 144 -2.83 -0.49 14.16
N ASP A 145 -3.78 0.40 13.85
CA ASP A 145 -5.18 0.14 14.15
C ASP A 145 -5.65 -1.11 13.41
N PRO A 146 -6.40 -2.03 14.05
CA PRO A 146 -6.84 -3.27 13.45
C PRO A 146 -7.98 -3.12 12.43
N GLU A 147 -8.49 -1.91 12.18
CA GLU A 147 -9.67 -1.66 11.36
C GLU A 147 -9.61 -2.35 10.00
N VAL A 148 -8.46 -2.28 9.30
CA VAL A 148 -8.29 -2.88 7.98
C VAL A 148 -8.45 -4.41 7.99
N PHE A 149 -7.99 -5.06 9.05
CA PHE A 149 -8.11 -6.51 9.21
C PHE A 149 -9.52 -6.92 9.64
N LEU A 150 -10.11 -6.22 10.61
CA LEU A 150 -11.47 -6.48 11.08
C LEU A 150 -12.48 -6.32 9.94
N LYS A 151 -12.31 -5.29 9.12
CA LYS A 151 -13.15 -5.09 7.94
C LYS A 151 -12.97 -6.21 6.90
N GLY A 152 -11.75 -6.69 6.70
CA GLY A 152 -11.49 -7.85 5.85
C GLY A 152 -12.23 -9.11 6.33
N VAL A 153 -12.17 -9.39 7.63
CA VAL A 153 -12.90 -10.52 8.26
C VAL A 153 -14.41 -10.37 8.06
N GLU A 154 -14.95 -9.19 8.36
CA GLU A 154 -16.38 -8.88 8.19
C GLU A 154 -16.85 -9.12 6.75
N LEU A 155 -16.12 -8.57 5.77
CA LEU A 155 -16.47 -8.69 4.35
C LEU A 155 -16.32 -10.13 3.81
N LEU A 156 -15.44 -10.94 4.38
CA LEU A 156 -15.36 -12.38 4.10
C LEU A 156 -16.51 -13.17 4.74
N GLY A 157 -17.32 -12.57 5.62
CA GLY A 157 -18.39 -13.24 6.35
C GLY A 157 -17.87 -14.22 7.40
N LEU A 158 -16.69 -13.98 7.96
CA LEU A 158 -16.01 -14.84 8.93
C LEU A 158 -15.96 -14.19 10.32
N ASN A 159 -15.49 -14.96 11.30
CA ASN A 159 -15.13 -14.44 12.63
C ASN A 159 -13.60 -14.32 12.73
N PRO A 160 -13.07 -13.41 13.57
CA PRO A 160 -11.62 -13.27 13.76
C PRO A 160 -10.88 -14.54 14.20
N THR A 161 -11.59 -15.53 14.67
CA THR A 161 -11.06 -16.83 15.14
C THR A 161 -11.06 -17.92 14.06
N ASP A 162 -11.64 -17.67 12.87
CA ASP A 162 -11.77 -18.63 11.76
C ASP A 162 -10.48 -18.72 10.92
#